data_10e1132e354227d5e5e8bee57f5328b8
#
_entry.id   10e1132e354227d5e5e8bee57f5328b8
#
_cell.length_a   1.000
_cell.length_b   1.000
_cell.length_c   1.000
_cell.angle_alpha   90.00
_cell.angle_beta   90.00
_cell.angle_gamma   90.00
#
_symmetry.space_group_name_H-M   'P 1'
#
loop_
_entity.id
_entity.type
_entity.pdbx_description
1 polymer ?
#
loop_
_entity_poly.entity_id
_entity_poly.type
_entity_poly.pdbx_seq_one_letter_code
_entity_poly.pdbx_strand_id
1 'polypeptide(L)'
;MGTIETSVLSPMAINLNCSLILILLGSGLSRFNLTTPENYIELLKKMEAEFSMERIKGVFAQGGKGSLSSYYKNIPGVLYAKTGTLGNQIAFSGYIITNKGTRLLFSVLVANHVSLTTYPVRHAVEQYLTSIMSKY
;
A
#
# COMPACT_ATOMS: atom_id res chain seq x y z
N MET A 1 39.74 16.28 -1.58
CA MET A 1 39.15 15.38 -2.58
C MET A 1 38.55 14.22 -1.82
N GLY A 2 37.26 14.34 -1.46
CA GLY A 2 36.57 13.39 -0.60
C GLY A 2 36.02 12.24 -1.43
N THR A 3 36.42 11.03 -1.11
CA THR A 3 35.88 9.78 -1.65
C THR A 3 34.43 9.62 -1.13
N ILE A 4 33.46 9.62 -2.04
CA ILE A 4 32.08 9.23 -1.72
C ILE A 4 32.08 7.71 -1.62
N GLU A 5 32.05 7.18 -0.40
CA GLU A 5 31.74 5.76 -0.18
C GLU A 5 30.25 5.55 -0.50
N THR A 6 29.98 4.98 -1.66
CA THR A 6 28.67 4.39 -1.96
C THR A 6 28.55 3.09 -1.19
N SER A 7 27.96 3.14 -0.01
CA SER A 7 27.50 1.92 0.67
C SER A 7 26.40 1.29 -0.20
N VAL A 8 26.76 0.28 -0.98
CA VAL A 8 25.80 -0.58 -1.65
C VAL A 8 25.08 -1.36 -0.56
N LEU A 9 23.87 -0.92 -0.20
CA LEU A 9 22.99 -1.71 0.65
C LEU A 9 22.76 -3.04 -0.07
N SER A 10 23.20 -4.12 0.54
CA SER A 10 22.91 -5.47 0.04
C SER A 10 21.39 -5.64 -0.07
N PRO A 11 20.90 -6.28 -1.16
CA PRO A 11 19.46 -6.46 -1.36
C PRO A 11 18.88 -7.21 -0.16
N MET A 12 17.88 -6.59 0.48
CA MET A 12 17.19 -7.21 1.59
C MET A 12 16.12 -8.15 1.03
N ALA A 13 16.38 -9.46 1.11
CA ALA A 13 15.39 -10.47 0.79
C ALA A 13 14.52 -10.75 2.03
N ILE A 14 13.23 -10.39 1.96
CA ILE A 14 12.26 -10.77 2.99
C ILE A 14 11.56 -12.04 2.49
N ASN A 15 11.80 -13.15 3.19
CA ASN A 15 11.12 -14.41 2.89
C ASN A 15 9.74 -14.37 3.57
N LEU A 16 8.71 -14.10 2.78
CA LEU A 16 7.32 -14.35 3.13
C LEU A 16 6.95 -15.69 2.51
N ASN A 17 6.21 -16.53 3.20
CA ASN A 17 5.92 -17.94 2.88
C ASN A 17 5.40 -18.24 1.45
N CYS A 18 5.17 -17.27 0.60
CA CYS A 18 4.64 -17.45 -0.76
C CYS A 18 5.47 -16.84 -1.88
N SER A 19 6.40 -15.90 -1.64
CA SER A 19 7.18 -15.28 -2.71
C SER A 19 8.38 -14.50 -2.19
N LEU A 20 9.44 -14.45 -3.01
CA LEU A 20 10.60 -13.61 -2.75
C LEU A 20 10.26 -12.14 -3.03
N ILE A 21 10.38 -11.28 -2.03
CA ILE A 21 10.38 -9.82 -2.23
C ILE A 21 11.82 -9.38 -2.43
N LEU A 22 12.10 -8.77 -3.57
CA LEU A 22 13.39 -8.14 -3.85
C LEU A 22 13.28 -6.63 -3.56
N ILE A 23 13.91 -6.16 -2.49
CA ILE A 23 14.02 -4.74 -2.16
C ILE A 23 15.46 -4.31 -2.33
N LEU A 24 15.73 -3.54 -3.37
CA LEU A 24 17.06 -2.98 -3.66
C LEU A 24 17.27 -1.62 -3.02
N LEU A 25 16.20 -0.88 -2.78
CA LEU A 25 16.24 0.44 -2.18
C LEU A 25 15.11 0.63 -1.17
N GLY A 26 15.46 0.82 0.09
CA GLY A 26 14.52 0.94 1.20
C GLY A 26 13.61 2.17 1.13
N SER A 27 13.96 3.20 0.35
CA SER A 27 13.09 4.36 0.10
C SER A 27 11.83 4.03 -0.73
N GLY A 28 11.77 2.85 -1.37
CA GLY A 28 10.67 2.44 -2.25
C GLY A 28 10.68 3.11 -3.63
N LEU A 29 11.69 3.91 -3.96
CA LEU A 29 11.76 4.66 -5.22
C LEU A 29 12.45 3.89 -6.36
N SER A 30 12.99 2.71 -6.10
CA SER A 30 13.61 1.89 -7.14
C SER A 30 12.58 1.12 -7.95
N ARG A 31 12.67 1.20 -9.27
CA ARG A 31 11.88 0.37 -10.19
C ARG A 31 12.26 -1.11 -10.16
N PHE A 32 13.41 -1.42 -9.57
CA PHE A 32 13.88 -2.80 -9.38
C PHE A 32 13.38 -3.42 -8.07
N ASN A 33 12.63 -2.68 -7.26
CA ASN A 33 11.89 -3.28 -6.16
C ASN A 33 10.72 -4.08 -6.74
N LEU A 34 10.78 -5.40 -6.61
CA LEU A 34 9.78 -6.31 -7.18
C LEU A 34 8.96 -6.94 -6.06
N THR A 35 7.64 -6.88 -6.21
CA THR A 35 6.68 -7.44 -5.26
C THR A 35 5.37 -7.74 -5.94
N THR A 36 4.53 -8.54 -5.30
CA THR A 36 3.17 -8.86 -5.77
C THR A 36 2.12 -8.37 -4.76
N PRO A 37 0.85 -8.25 -5.16
CA PRO A 37 -0.23 -7.94 -4.22
C PRO A 37 -0.31 -8.93 -3.05
N GLU A 38 -0.07 -10.23 -3.32
CA GLU A 38 -0.07 -11.29 -2.30
C GLU A 38 1.01 -11.04 -1.24
N ASN A 39 2.20 -10.59 -1.64
CA ASN A 39 3.26 -10.26 -0.71
C ASN A 39 2.85 -9.13 0.26
N TYR A 40 2.12 -8.13 -0.22
CA TYR A 40 1.60 -7.08 0.66
C TYR A 40 0.51 -7.61 1.59
N ILE A 41 -0.35 -8.52 1.13
CA ILE A 41 -1.35 -9.16 2.00
C ILE A 41 -0.67 -9.96 3.12
N GLU A 42 0.36 -10.74 2.80
CA GLU A 42 1.14 -11.49 3.83
C GLU A 42 1.84 -10.55 4.81
N LEU A 43 2.42 -9.45 4.33
CA LEU A 43 2.99 -8.43 5.19
C LEU A 43 1.95 -7.81 6.14
N LEU A 44 0.76 -7.48 5.63
CA LEU A 44 -0.32 -6.92 6.43
C LEU A 44 -0.82 -7.90 7.48
N LYS A 45 -0.95 -9.20 7.15
CA LYS A 45 -1.27 -10.26 8.12
C LYS A 45 -0.22 -10.36 9.23
N LYS A 46 1.05 -10.32 8.86
CA LYS A 46 2.15 -10.33 9.82
C LYS A 46 2.11 -9.11 10.73
N MET A 47 1.83 -7.94 10.19
CA MET A 47 1.63 -6.72 11.00
C MET A 47 0.47 -6.87 12.00
N GLU A 48 -0.65 -7.47 11.60
CA GLU A 48 -1.77 -7.76 12.51
C GLU A 48 -1.40 -8.73 13.64
N ALA A 49 -0.54 -9.71 13.35
CA ALA A 49 -0.09 -10.67 14.36
C ALA A 49 0.89 -10.08 15.38
N GLU A 50 1.69 -9.08 14.95
CA GLU A 50 2.76 -8.50 15.78
C GLU A 50 2.36 -7.19 16.48
N PHE A 51 1.39 -6.45 15.94
CA PHE A 51 1.02 -5.11 16.43
C PHE A 51 -0.48 -4.98 16.65
N SER A 52 -0.84 -4.20 17.68
CA SER A 52 -2.25 -3.85 17.89
C SER A 52 -2.79 -3.00 16.74
N MET A 53 -4.10 -3.14 16.45
CA MET A 53 -4.76 -2.31 15.43
C MET A 53 -4.67 -0.81 15.71
N GLU A 54 -4.62 -0.41 16.97
CA GLU A 54 -4.44 1.00 17.34
C GLU A 54 -3.08 1.53 16.83
N ARG A 55 -2.02 0.76 17.01
CA ARG A 55 -0.69 1.10 16.49
C ARG A 55 -0.66 1.12 14.96
N ILE A 56 -1.28 0.15 14.32
CA ILE A 56 -1.41 0.07 12.85
C ILE A 56 -2.15 1.31 12.33
N LYS A 57 -3.29 1.68 12.92
CA LYS A 57 -4.05 2.89 12.57
C LYS A 57 -3.26 4.18 12.75
N GLY A 58 -2.34 4.23 13.72
CA GLY A 58 -1.46 5.37 13.93
C GLY A 58 -0.39 5.57 12.86
N VAL A 59 -0.03 4.50 12.14
CA VAL A 59 1.03 4.52 11.11
C VAL A 59 0.46 4.73 9.70
N PHE A 60 -0.71 4.17 9.42
CA PHE A 60 -1.33 4.26 8.09
C PHE A 60 -2.11 5.57 7.89
N ALA A 61 -2.11 6.08 6.67
CA ALA A 61 -3.00 7.16 6.29
C ALA A 61 -4.46 6.68 6.34
N GLN A 62 -5.36 7.58 6.75
CA GLN A 62 -6.80 7.31 6.79
C GLN A 62 -7.51 7.97 5.60
N GLY A 63 -8.67 7.46 5.23
CA GLY A 63 -9.53 8.11 4.25
C GLY A 63 -9.80 9.58 4.65
N GLY A 64 -9.55 10.50 3.74
CA GLY A 64 -9.67 11.95 3.97
C GLY A 64 -8.56 12.59 4.80
N LYS A 65 -7.49 11.84 5.19
CA LYS A 65 -6.37 12.35 5.98
C LYS A 65 -5.01 11.91 5.44
N GLY A 66 -3.96 12.68 5.75
CA GLY A 66 -2.59 12.38 5.34
C GLY A 66 -2.46 12.31 3.81
N SER A 67 -1.77 11.30 3.30
CA SER A 67 -1.62 11.07 1.85
C SER A 67 -2.93 10.75 1.12
N LEU A 68 -4.03 10.53 1.86
CA LEU A 68 -5.38 10.28 1.36
C LEU A 68 -6.32 11.47 1.56
N SER A 69 -5.81 12.66 1.87
CA SER A 69 -6.62 13.86 2.15
C SER A 69 -7.60 14.26 1.04
N SER A 70 -7.26 13.94 -0.22
CA SER A 70 -8.11 14.21 -1.39
C SER A 70 -9.00 13.02 -1.80
N TYR A 71 -8.83 11.85 -1.17
CA TYR A 71 -9.48 10.59 -1.54
C TYR A 71 -10.18 9.97 -0.35
N TYR A 72 -11.18 9.16 -0.61
CA TYR A 72 -11.90 8.37 0.42
C TYR A 72 -12.49 9.22 1.55
N LYS A 73 -12.84 10.49 1.25
CA LYS A 73 -13.42 11.43 2.23
C LYS A 73 -14.78 10.98 2.76
N ASN A 74 -15.51 10.22 1.96
CA ASN A 74 -16.85 9.73 2.30
C ASN A 74 -16.83 8.49 3.23
N ILE A 75 -15.63 7.94 3.48
CA ILE A 75 -15.45 6.74 4.33
C ILE A 75 -14.36 6.97 5.39
N PRO A 76 -14.45 8.05 6.20
CA PRO A 76 -13.46 8.33 7.23
C PRO A 76 -13.50 7.26 8.32
N GLY A 77 -12.33 6.91 8.85
CA GLY A 77 -12.20 5.99 9.97
C GLY A 77 -12.40 4.50 9.65
N VAL A 78 -12.70 4.14 8.40
CA VAL A 78 -12.87 2.74 7.97
C VAL A 78 -11.77 2.26 7.02
N LEU A 79 -11.01 3.16 6.40
CA LEU A 79 -9.91 2.86 5.50
C LEU A 79 -8.59 3.32 6.09
N TYR A 80 -7.64 2.41 6.18
CA TYR A 80 -6.27 2.66 6.66
C TYR A 80 -5.29 2.04 5.68
N ALA A 81 -4.51 2.87 4.98
CA ALA A 81 -3.69 2.34 3.90
C ALA A 81 -2.41 3.14 3.65
N LYS A 82 -1.46 2.48 2.99
CA LYS A 82 -0.25 3.10 2.44
C LYS A 82 -0.39 3.22 0.93
N THR A 83 -0.14 4.42 0.42
CA THR A 83 -0.07 4.70 -1.02
C THR A 83 1.38 4.70 -1.50
N GLY A 84 1.57 4.33 -2.76
CA GLY A 84 2.80 4.54 -3.52
C GLY A 84 2.47 5.04 -4.92
N THR A 85 3.33 5.90 -5.47
CA THR A 85 3.20 6.36 -6.86
C THR A 85 4.60 6.54 -7.43
N LEU A 86 4.87 5.92 -8.57
CA LEU A 86 6.14 6.03 -9.27
C LEU A 86 5.92 5.90 -10.78
N GLY A 87 6.08 7.00 -11.51
CA GLY A 87 5.79 7.01 -12.94
C GLY A 87 4.36 6.52 -13.21
N ASN A 88 4.16 5.64 -14.18
CA ASN A 88 2.85 5.08 -14.53
C ASN A 88 2.45 3.88 -13.64
N GLN A 89 2.76 3.95 -12.34
CA GLN A 89 2.51 2.90 -11.36
C GLN A 89 1.84 3.48 -10.12
N ILE A 90 0.86 2.75 -9.59
CA ILE A 90 0.17 3.08 -8.35
C ILE A 90 0.13 1.83 -7.48
N ALA A 91 0.52 1.97 -6.22
CA ALA A 91 0.38 0.96 -5.19
C ALA A 91 -0.55 1.47 -4.09
N PHE A 92 -1.46 0.62 -3.64
CA PHE A 92 -2.39 0.95 -2.57
C PHE A 92 -2.74 -0.32 -1.79
N SER A 93 -2.29 -0.41 -0.55
CA SER A 93 -2.48 -1.61 0.28
C SER A 93 -2.78 -1.23 1.71
N GLY A 94 -3.63 -2.02 2.38
CA GLY A 94 -4.03 -1.73 3.75
C GLY A 94 -5.24 -2.50 4.23
N TYR A 95 -5.98 -1.86 5.11
CA TYR A 95 -7.14 -2.41 5.83
C TYR A 95 -8.38 -1.59 5.52
N ILE A 96 -9.49 -2.27 5.32
CA ILE A 96 -10.81 -1.65 5.18
C ILE A 96 -11.80 -2.34 6.12
N ILE A 97 -12.63 -1.56 6.80
CA ILE A 97 -13.70 -2.05 7.67
C ILE A 97 -15.01 -1.93 6.88
N THR A 98 -15.69 -3.06 6.70
CA THR A 98 -16.96 -3.11 5.96
C THR A 98 -18.12 -2.55 6.79
N ASN A 99 -19.26 -2.31 6.14
CA ASN A 99 -20.47 -1.85 6.82
C ASN A 99 -20.99 -2.83 7.89
N LYS A 100 -20.61 -4.11 7.78
CA LYS A 100 -20.93 -5.15 8.79
C LYS A 100 -19.88 -5.27 9.89
N GLY A 101 -18.87 -4.40 9.90
CA GLY A 101 -17.78 -4.42 10.88
C GLY A 101 -16.67 -5.43 10.58
N THR A 102 -16.73 -6.13 9.45
CA THR A 102 -15.68 -7.07 9.05
C THR A 102 -14.45 -6.31 8.56
N ARG A 103 -13.28 -6.65 9.06
CA ARG A 103 -12.02 -6.10 8.57
C ARG A 103 -11.49 -6.95 7.43
N LEU A 104 -11.21 -6.31 6.31
CA LEU A 104 -10.62 -6.93 5.14
C LEU A 104 -9.23 -6.33 4.89
N LEU A 105 -8.32 -7.17 4.42
CA LEU A 105 -7.03 -6.76 3.86
C LEU A 105 -7.19 -6.55 2.36
N PHE A 106 -6.53 -5.54 1.83
CA PHE A 106 -6.51 -5.32 0.39
C PHE A 106 -5.13 -4.89 -0.10
N SER A 107 -4.82 -5.25 -1.33
CA SER A 107 -3.65 -4.77 -2.06
C SER A 107 -3.99 -4.60 -3.53
N VAL A 108 -3.76 -3.39 -4.04
CA VAL A 108 -3.97 -3.01 -5.44
C VAL A 108 -2.67 -2.46 -5.98
N LEU A 109 -2.13 -3.12 -6.99
CA LEU A 109 -0.97 -2.64 -7.76
C LEU A 109 -1.41 -2.42 -9.19
N VAL A 110 -1.25 -1.19 -9.68
CA VAL A 110 -1.52 -0.82 -11.08
C VAL A 110 -0.20 -0.42 -11.72
N ALA A 111 0.17 -1.07 -12.81
CA ALA A 111 1.37 -0.78 -13.56
C ALA A 111 1.04 -0.39 -15.00
N ASN A 112 1.89 0.46 -15.58
CA ASN A 112 1.83 0.83 -17.00
C ASN A 112 0.48 1.44 -17.43
N HIS A 113 -0.19 2.20 -16.54
CA HIS A 113 -1.40 2.90 -16.94
C HIS A 113 -1.08 4.02 -17.93
N VAL A 114 -1.97 4.19 -18.92
CA VAL A 114 -1.80 5.20 -20.00
C VAL A 114 -2.35 6.58 -19.64
N SER A 115 -2.98 6.74 -18.50
CA SER A 115 -3.52 8.02 -18.06
C SER A 115 -2.40 9.01 -17.76
N LEU A 116 -2.53 10.24 -18.23
CA LEU A 116 -1.58 11.33 -17.96
C LEU A 116 -1.52 11.73 -16.48
N THR A 117 -2.56 11.42 -15.71
CA THR A 117 -2.63 11.68 -14.27
C THR A 117 -3.02 10.42 -13.50
N THR A 118 -2.76 10.40 -12.21
CA THR A 118 -3.16 9.28 -11.34
C THR A 118 -4.63 9.31 -10.95
N TYR A 119 -5.34 10.42 -11.19
CA TYR A 119 -6.70 10.63 -10.72
C TYR A 119 -7.70 9.58 -11.21
N PRO A 120 -7.81 9.28 -12.53
CA PRO A 120 -8.77 8.28 -13.01
C PRO A 120 -8.55 6.89 -12.41
N VAL A 121 -7.29 6.48 -12.26
CA VAL A 121 -6.94 5.18 -11.69
C VAL A 121 -7.29 5.14 -10.20
N ARG A 122 -6.94 6.16 -9.45
CA ARG A 122 -7.28 6.25 -8.02
C ARG A 122 -8.78 6.30 -7.79
N HIS A 123 -9.52 7.00 -8.64
CA HIS A 123 -10.99 7.08 -8.55
C HIS A 123 -11.64 5.71 -8.82
N ALA A 124 -11.16 4.96 -9.82
CA ALA A 124 -11.63 3.61 -10.08
C ALA A 124 -11.38 2.66 -8.89
N VAL A 125 -10.20 2.75 -8.26
CA VAL A 125 -9.88 2.00 -7.04
C VAL A 125 -10.79 2.40 -5.88
N GLU A 126 -11.08 3.70 -5.71
CA GLU A 126 -11.99 4.20 -4.69
C GLU A 126 -13.41 3.63 -4.86
N GLN A 127 -13.94 3.68 -6.07
CA GLN A 127 -15.26 3.10 -6.39
C GLN A 127 -15.30 1.60 -6.10
N TYR A 128 -14.25 0.87 -6.49
CA TYR A 128 -14.15 -0.56 -6.24
C TYR A 128 -14.13 -0.90 -4.74
N LEU A 129 -13.28 -0.23 -3.95
CA LEU A 129 -13.22 -0.45 -2.51
C LEU A 129 -14.52 -0.06 -1.80
N THR A 130 -15.18 1.01 -2.24
CA THR A 130 -16.49 1.40 -1.72
C THR A 130 -17.55 0.33 -2.00
N SER A 131 -17.51 -0.28 -3.18
CA SER A 131 -18.43 -1.37 -3.52
C SER A 131 -18.20 -2.63 -2.66
N ILE A 132 -16.95 -2.98 -2.39
CA ILE A 132 -16.59 -4.09 -1.48
C ILE A 132 -17.10 -3.81 -0.06
N MET A 133 -16.88 -2.58 0.43
CA MET A 133 -17.30 -2.18 1.77
C MET A 133 -18.81 -2.32 1.98
N SER A 134 -19.60 -2.01 0.94
CA SER A 134 -21.07 -2.14 1.00
C SER A 134 -21.57 -3.58 0.83
N LYS A 135 -20.80 -4.43 0.15
CA LYS A 135 -21.18 -5.83 -0.11
C LYS A 135 -20.91 -6.74 1.09
N TYR A 136 -19.83 -6.54 1.79
CA TYR A 136 -19.38 -7.36 2.92
C TYR A 136 -19.49 -6.60 4.24
#